data_d0b771226c860fd609efd93af3b49d8b
#
_entry.id   d0b771226c860fd609efd93af3b49d8b
#
_cell.length_a   1.000
_cell.length_b   1.000
_cell.length_c   1.000
_cell.angle_alpha   90.00
_cell.angle_beta   90.00
_cell.angle_gamma   90.00
#
_symmetry.space_group_name_H-M   'P 1'
#
loop_
_entity.id
_entity.type
_entity.pdbx_description
1 polymer ?
#
loop_
_entity_poly.entity_id
_entity_poly.type
_entity_poly.pdbx_seq_one_letter_code
_entity_poly.pdbx_strand_id
1 'polypeptide(L)'
;MSETDAIERSVRAALEALAGPFEILPCDPEMADTAAFCAHYGIPPGESGNTIVVATKKEPKSYAACLVLASTRLDVNHAVRKLMGGQKLSFASGDETRALTGMMMGGVTVFGLPPEIPVFIDSAVLQARSVVVGGGSRSSKIRVAPEVLRHIPNVSVIEGLAFAY
;
A
#
# COMPACT_ATOMS: atom_id res chain seq x y z
N MET A 1 -1.74 -18.91 17.27
CA MET A 1 -1.42 -17.64 16.60
C MET A 1 -2.62 -17.19 15.78
N SER A 2 -3.05 -15.96 15.97
CA SER A 2 -4.17 -15.43 15.20
C SER A 2 -3.75 -15.10 13.77
N GLU A 3 -4.75 -14.94 12.89
CA GLU A 3 -4.51 -14.50 11.52
C GLU A 3 -3.86 -13.11 11.48
N THR A 4 -4.29 -12.21 12.38
CA THR A 4 -3.69 -10.89 12.56
C THR A 4 -2.20 -10.99 12.90
N ASP A 5 -1.85 -11.85 13.86
CA ASP A 5 -0.46 -12.04 14.26
C ASP A 5 0.40 -12.60 13.12
N ALA A 6 -0.15 -13.53 12.36
CA ALA A 6 0.56 -14.16 11.24
C ALA A 6 0.90 -13.12 10.16
N ILE A 7 -0.08 -12.27 9.78
CA ILE A 7 0.17 -11.27 8.73
C ILE A 7 1.09 -10.16 9.22
N GLU A 8 0.95 -9.71 10.46
CA GLU A 8 1.85 -8.69 11.02
C GLU A 8 3.29 -9.19 11.11
N ARG A 9 3.47 -10.45 11.45
CA ARG A 9 4.80 -11.07 11.49
C ARG A 9 5.42 -11.15 10.09
N SER A 10 4.64 -11.53 9.09
CA SER A 10 5.08 -11.58 7.70
C SER A 10 5.50 -10.19 7.18
N VAL A 11 4.70 -9.18 7.48
CA VAL A 11 5.00 -7.79 7.11
C VAL A 11 6.28 -7.31 7.80
N ARG A 12 6.42 -7.59 9.09
CA ARG A 12 7.62 -7.21 9.85
C ARG A 12 8.87 -7.85 9.27
N ALA A 13 8.80 -9.13 8.91
CA ALA A 13 9.94 -9.83 8.32
C ALA A 13 10.36 -9.16 6.99
N ALA A 14 9.38 -8.76 6.17
CA ALA A 14 9.66 -8.06 4.92
C ALA A 14 10.32 -6.70 5.17
N LEU A 15 9.86 -5.96 6.19
CA LEU A 15 10.46 -4.68 6.58
C LEU A 15 11.91 -4.84 7.04
N GLU A 16 12.17 -5.83 7.88
CA GLU A 16 13.52 -6.07 8.40
C GLU A 16 14.49 -6.42 7.27
N ALA A 17 14.02 -7.11 6.24
CA ALA A 17 14.82 -7.43 5.06
C ALA A 17 15.24 -6.21 4.25
N LEU A 18 14.54 -5.08 4.37
CA LEU A 18 14.87 -3.85 3.65
C LEU A 18 16.01 -3.07 4.32
N ALA A 19 16.42 -3.46 5.53
CA ALA A 19 17.55 -2.89 6.27
C ALA A 19 17.47 -1.38 6.52
N GLY A 20 16.27 -0.80 6.51
CA GLY A 20 16.03 0.61 6.83
C GLY A 20 15.25 0.78 8.11
N PRO A 21 15.27 1.98 8.71
CA PRO A 21 14.53 2.22 9.95
C PRO A 21 13.02 2.25 9.70
N PHE A 22 12.27 1.67 10.65
CA PHE A 22 10.82 1.72 10.63
C PHE A 22 10.27 1.73 12.06
N GLU A 23 9.04 2.17 12.18
CA GLU A 23 8.33 2.18 13.47
C GLU A 23 6.95 1.55 13.25
N ILE A 24 6.60 0.59 14.09
CA ILE A 24 5.28 -0.04 14.07
C ILE A 24 4.40 0.71 15.07
N LEU A 25 3.28 1.24 14.57
CA LEU A 25 2.33 2.01 15.37
C LEU A 25 1.10 1.17 15.66
N PRO A 26 0.63 1.13 16.91
CA PRO A 26 -0.66 0.49 17.20
C PRO A 26 -1.80 1.29 16.57
N CYS A 27 -2.84 0.60 16.15
CA CYS A 27 -4.02 1.21 15.54
C CYS A 27 -5.27 0.56 16.08
N ASP A 28 -6.26 1.37 16.45
CA ASP A 28 -7.60 0.88 16.74
C ASP A 28 -8.17 0.32 15.44
N PRO A 29 -8.60 -0.96 15.41
CA PRO A 29 -9.13 -1.54 14.18
C PRO A 29 -10.30 -0.78 13.56
N GLU A 30 -11.09 -0.06 14.34
CA GLU A 30 -12.19 0.75 13.83
C GLU A 30 -11.72 2.03 13.15
N MET A 31 -10.46 2.43 13.40
CA MET A 31 -9.85 3.64 12.83
C MET A 31 -8.81 3.32 11.77
N ALA A 32 -8.80 2.09 11.22
CA ALA A 32 -7.77 1.66 10.30
C ALA A 32 -7.90 2.23 8.89
N ASP A 33 -9.12 2.57 8.45
CA ASP A 33 -9.31 3.18 7.15
C ASP A 33 -8.65 4.55 7.12
N THR A 34 -7.99 4.88 6.00
CA THR A 34 -7.04 5.99 5.96
C THR A 34 -7.59 7.33 6.44
N ALA A 35 -8.79 7.72 5.99
CA ALA A 35 -9.37 8.99 6.40
C ALA A 35 -9.64 9.03 7.92
N ALA A 36 -10.19 7.94 8.47
CA ALA A 36 -10.45 7.81 9.90
C ALA A 36 -9.15 7.81 10.69
N PHE A 37 -8.15 7.08 10.20
CA PHE A 37 -6.83 7.01 10.83
C PHE A 37 -6.18 8.40 10.90
N CYS A 38 -6.13 9.11 9.79
CA CYS A 38 -5.54 10.45 9.73
C CYS A 38 -6.23 11.41 10.71
N ALA A 39 -7.56 11.39 10.73
CA ALA A 39 -8.32 12.27 11.62
C ALA A 39 -8.12 11.91 13.10
N HIS A 40 -8.17 10.63 13.43
CA HIS A 40 -8.08 10.17 14.83
C HIS A 40 -6.69 10.34 15.42
N TYR A 41 -5.65 10.03 14.67
CA TYR A 41 -4.26 10.06 15.16
C TYR A 41 -3.50 11.33 14.77
N GLY A 42 -4.14 12.26 14.09
CA GLY A 42 -3.51 13.54 13.74
C GLY A 42 -2.38 13.41 12.70
N ILE A 43 -2.47 12.43 11.82
CA ILE A 43 -1.49 12.25 10.75
C ILE A 43 -1.95 13.03 9.51
N PRO A 44 -1.13 13.96 9.01
CA PRO A 44 -1.50 14.72 7.80
C PRO A 44 -1.69 13.76 6.62
N PRO A 45 -2.72 13.97 5.77
CA PRO A 45 -2.89 13.14 4.57
C PRO A 45 -1.68 13.10 3.65
N GLY A 46 -0.86 14.15 3.63
CA GLY A 46 0.39 14.19 2.88
C GLY A 46 1.52 13.37 3.48
N GLU A 47 1.31 12.78 4.66
CA GLU A 47 2.26 11.90 5.33
C GLU A 47 1.66 10.52 5.60
N SER A 48 0.54 10.22 4.94
CA SER A 48 -0.11 8.90 5.00
C SER A 48 -0.24 8.36 3.60
N GLY A 49 0.03 7.07 3.43
CA GLY A 49 -0.05 6.40 2.14
C GLY A 49 -1.16 5.37 2.08
N ASN A 50 -1.83 5.33 0.95
CA ASN A 50 -2.82 4.30 0.62
C ASN A 50 -2.20 3.29 -0.32
N THR A 51 -2.25 2.02 0.05
CA THR A 51 -1.90 0.91 -0.85
C THR A 51 -3.17 0.36 -1.46
N ILE A 52 -3.28 0.44 -2.77
CA ILE A 52 -4.45 0.03 -3.52
C ILE A 52 -4.06 -1.09 -4.47
N VAL A 53 -4.72 -2.24 -4.36
CA VAL A 53 -4.51 -3.34 -5.29
C VAL A 53 -5.48 -3.19 -6.45
N VAL A 54 -4.94 -3.20 -7.67
CA VAL A 54 -5.74 -3.16 -8.89
C VAL A 54 -5.61 -4.48 -9.64
N ALA A 55 -6.63 -4.80 -10.41
CA ALA A 55 -6.71 -6.04 -11.17
C ALA A 55 -7.17 -5.76 -12.59
N THR A 56 -6.66 -6.51 -13.56
CA THR A 56 -7.24 -6.52 -14.90
C THR A 56 -8.63 -7.14 -14.84
N LYS A 57 -9.56 -6.62 -15.62
CA LYS A 57 -10.93 -7.17 -15.67
C LYS A 57 -10.99 -8.48 -16.43
N LYS A 58 -10.13 -8.65 -17.42
CA LYS A 58 -10.12 -9.81 -18.31
C LYS A 58 -9.26 -10.93 -17.73
N GLU A 59 -9.73 -12.17 -17.85
CA GLU A 59 -8.94 -13.34 -17.48
C GLU A 59 -7.87 -13.66 -18.54
N PRO A 60 -6.67 -14.15 -18.16
CA PRO A 60 -6.23 -14.31 -16.76
C PRO A 60 -5.93 -12.96 -16.11
N LYS A 61 -6.35 -12.79 -14.86
CA LYS A 61 -6.16 -11.52 -14.16
C LYS A 61 -4.69 -11.28 -13.81
N SER A 62 -4.25 -10.04 -14.00
CA SER A 62 -2.98 -9.54 -13.49
C SER A 62 -3.25 -8.49 -12.43
N TYR A 63 -2.35 -8.38 -11.47
CA TYR A 63 -2.52 -7.50 -10.31
C TYR A 63 -1.32 -6.57 -10.17
N ALA A 64 -1.55 -5.41 -9.55
CA ALA A 64 -0.48 -4.51 -9.13
C ALA A 64 -0.90 -3.85 -7.83
N ALA A 65 0.08 -3.51 -7.00
CA ALA A 65 -0.14 -2.73 -5.79
C ALA A 65 0.38 -1.31 -6.04
N CYS A 66 -0.46 -0.33 -5.76
CA CYS A 66 -0.14 1.08 -6.00
C CYS A 66 -0.15 1.84 -4.68
N LEU A 67 0.93 2.55 -4.39
CA LEU A 67 1.06 3.38 -3.19
C LEU A 67 1.00 4.84 -3.58
N VAL A 68 0.02 5.55 -3.04
CA VAL A 68 -0.18 6.98 -3.27
C VAL A 68 -0.44 7.68 -1.94
N LEU A 69 -0.17 8.99 -1.87
CA LEU A 69 -0.49 9.76 -0.67
C LEU A 69 -2.00 9.85 -0.48
N ALA A 70 -2.45 9.87 0.78
CA ALA A 70 -3.86 9.98 1.12
C ALA A 70 -4.47 11.31 0.65
N SER A 71 -3.64 12.33 0.41
CA SER A 71 -4.06 13.62 -0.15
C SER A 71 -4.28 13.59 -1.67
N THR A 72 -4.11 12.43 -2.31
CA THR A 72 -4.19 12.28 -3.76
C THR A 72 -5.11 11.13 -4.14
N ARG A 73 -5.45 11.07 -5.42
CA ARG A 73 -6.27 10.01 -6.00
C ARG A 73 -5.45 9.26 -7.06
N LEU A 74 -5.44 7.93 -6.97
CA LEU A 74 -4.78 7.06 -7.94
C LEU A 74 -5.42 7.21 -9.32
N ASP A 75 -4.60 7.42 -10.34
CA ASP A 75 -5.06 7.50 -11.72
C ASP A 75 -5.11 6.10 -12.34
N VAL A 76 -6.18 5.37 -12.05
CA VAL A 76 -6.37 3.99 -12.51
C VAL A 76 -6.56 3.91 -14.01
N ASN A 77 -7.36 4.83 -14.57
CA ASN A 77 -7.82 4.74 -15.94
C ASN A 77 -6.80 5.18 -16.99
N HIS A 78 -5.75 5.87 -16.58
CA HIS A 78 -4.71 6.36 -17.48
C HIS A 78 -3.32 5.86 -17.06
N ALA A 79 -2.79 6.33 -15.92
CA ALA A 79 -1.43 6.01 -15.51
C ALA A 79 -1.25 4.51 -15.23
N VAL A 80 -2.08 3.93 -14.37
CA VAL A 80 -1.95 2.50 -14.03
C VAL A 80 -2.29 1.63 -15.23
N ARG A 81 -3.33 1.99 -15.96
CA ARG A 81 -3.74 1.26 -17.16
C ARG A 81 -2.60 1.16 -18.18
N LYS A 82 -1.89 2.26 -18.40
CA LYS A 82 -0.72 2.28 -19.28
C LYS A 82 0.38 1.34 -18.80
N LEU A 83 0.66 1.35 -17.48
CA LEU A 83 1.66 0.49 -16.87
C LEU A 83 1.30 -1.00 -16.98
N MET A 84 0.02 -1.31 -17.06
CA MET A 84 -0.48 -2.68 -17.13
C MET A 84 -0.91 -3.09 -18.55
N GLY A 85 -0.29 -2.50 -19.56
CA GLY A 85 -0.48 -2.93 -20.95
C GLY A 85 -1.74 -2.43 -21.63
N GLY A 86 -2.40 -1.41 -21.09
CA GLY A 86 -3.58 -0.80 -21.68
C GLY A 86 -4.90 -1.53 -21.41
N GLN A 87 -4.87 -2.60 -20.63
CA GLN A 87 -6.08 -3.34 -20.28
C GLN A 87 -6.97 -2.57 -19.31
N LYS A 88 -8.26 -2.83 -19.38
CA LYS A 88 -9.20 -2.25 -18.41
C LYS A 88 -8.95 -2.80 -17.03
N LEU A 89 -8.98 -1.93 -16.03
CA LEU A 89 -8.67 -2.26 -14.65
C LEU A 89 -9.87 -1.99 -13.74
N SER A 90 -9.88 -2.66 -12.61
CA SER A 90 -10.76 -2.37 -11.48
C SER A 90 -9.96 -2.46 -10.19
N PHE A 91 -10.52 -1.93 -9.10
CA PHE A 91 -9.96 -2.20 -7.78
C PHE A 91 -10.22 -3.67 -7.45
N ALA A 92 -9.22 -4.34 -6.90
CA ALA A 92 -9.42 -5.68 -6.37
C ALA A 92 -10.38 -5.59 -5.18
N SER A 93 -11.29 -6.56 -5.05
CA SER A 93 -12.20 -6.61 -3.92
C SER A 93 -11.44 -6.93 -2.63
N GLY A 94 -12.08 -6.72 -1.47
CA GLY A 94 -11.50 -7.09 -0.19
C GLY A 94 -11.19 -8.59 -0.12
N ASP A 95 -12.10 -9.44 -0.59
CA ASP A 95 -11.91 -10.88 -0.61
C ASP A 95 -10.78 -11.28 -1.56
N GLU A 96 -10.72 -10.68 -2.72
CA GLU A 96 -9.68 -10.89 -3.72
C GLU A 96 -8.30 -10.48 -3.18
N THR A 97 -8.23 -9.31 -2.56
CA THR A 97 -7.00 -8.81 -1.94
C THR A 97 -6.54 -9.73 -0.83
N ARG A 98 -7.45 -10.18 0.03
CA ARG A 98 -7.13 -11.08 1.13
C ARG A 98 -6.65 -12.44 0.63
N ALA A 99 -7.31 -13.01 -0.37
CA ALA A 99 -6.88 -14.27 -0.97
C ALA A 99 -5.49 -14.17 -1.59
N LEU A 100 -5.19 -13.03 -2.21
CA LEU A 100 -3.92 -12.80 -2.91
C LEU A 100 -2.77 -12.47 -1.95
N THR A 101 -3.02 -11.69 -0.91
CA THR A 101 -1.97 -11.10 -0.06
C THR A 101 -2.02 -11.55 1.40
N GLY A 102 -3.12 -12.09 1.87
CA GLY A 102 -3.36 -12.37 3.28
C GLY A 102 -3.71 -11.13 4.10
N MET A 103 -3.74 -9.97 3.48
CA MET A 103 -3.93 -8.68 4.18
C MET A 103 -5.41 -8.29 4.24
N MET A 104 -5.74 -7.50 5.25
CA MET A 104 -7.10 -7.02 5.51
C MET A 104 -7.29 -5.63 4.93
N MET A 105 -8.48 -5.33 4.41
CA MET A 105 -8.82 -3.96 3.99
C MET A 105 -8.64 -3.01 5.18
N GLY A 106 -8.09 -1.84 4.90
CA GLY A 106 -7.66 -0.89 5.94
C GLY A 106 -6.25 -1.16 6.46
N GLY A 107 -5.68 -2.34 6.14
CA GLY A 107 -4.31 -2.72 6.53
C GLY A 107 -3.43 -3.11 5.36
N VAL A 108 -3.93 -3.05 4.14
CA VAL A 108 -3.15 -3.43 2.95
C VAL A 108 -1.87 -2.58 2.88
N THR A 109 -0.75 -3.24 2.62
CA THR A 109 0.55 -2.59 2.60
C THR A 109 1.41 -3.10 1.45
N VAL A 110 2.47 -2.35 1.14
CA VAL A 110 3.44 -2.71 0.10
C VAL A 110 4.50 -3.69 0.61
N PHE A 111 4.52 -3.96 1.91
CA PHE A 111 5.52 -4.85 2.52
C PHE A 111 4.98 -6.27 2.61
N GLY A 112 5.75 -7.24 2.14
CA GLY A 112 5.37 -8.65 2.24
C GLY A 112 4.39 -9.13 1.18
N LEU A 113 4.28 -8.42 0.08
CA LEU A 113 3.45 -8.86 -1.05
C LEU A 113 4.10 -10.03 -1.78
N PRO A 114 3.31 -10.89 -2.47
CA PRO A 114 3.87 -11.90 -3.35
C PRO A 114 4.84 -11.25 -4.35
N PRO A 115 6.02 -11.86 -4.60
CA PRO A 115 7.06 -11.21 -5.40
C PRO A 115 6.66 -10.99 -6.87
N GLU A 116 5.67 -11.70 -7.38
CA GLU A 116 5.17 -11.52 -8.75
C GLU A 116 4.28 -10.29 -8.92
N ILE A 117 3.84 -9.66 -7.83
CA ILE A 117 2.98 -8.47 -7.90
C ILE A 117 3.88 -7.24 -8.02
N PRO A 118 3.81 -6.48 -9.13
CA PRO A 118 4.56 -5.23 -9.23
C PRO A 118 4.02 -4.20 -8.25
N VAL A 119 4.92 -3.38 -7.71
CA VAL A 119 4.60 -2.30 -6.80
C VAL A 119 4.91 -0.98 -7.48
N PHE A 120 3.89 -0.15 -7.67
CA PHE A 120 4.05 1.19 -8.25
C PHE A 120 3.87 2.22 -7.14
N ILE A 121 4.84 3.10 -6.98
CA ILE A 121 4.81 4.14 -5.96
C ILE A 121 4.80 5.50 -6.66
N ASP A 122 3.81 6.32 -6.33
CA ASP A 122 3.79 7.68 -6.86
C ASP A 122 5.00 8.46 -6.35
N SER A 123 5.68 9.17 -7.25
CA SER A 123 6.89 9.91 -6.90
C SER A 123 6.66 10.92 -5.76
N ALA A 124 5.45 11.45 -5.61
CA ALA A 124 5.12 12.37 -4.52
C ALA A 124 5.30 11.74 -3.13
N VAL A 125 5.13 10.42 -3.01
CA VAL A 125 5.34 9.71 -1.74
C VAL A 125 6.80 9.88 -1.27
N LEU A 126 7.73 9.88 -2.19
CA LEU A 126 9.15 9.99 -1.88
C LEU A 126 9.57 11.42 -1.50
N GLN A 127 8.69 12.39 -1.67
CA GLN A 127 8.93 13.78 -1.27
C GLN A 127 8.49 14.06 0.16
N ALA A 128 7.74 13.15 0.78
CA ALA A 128 7.30 13.31 2.16
C ALA A 128 8.49 13.13 3.11
N ARG A 129 8.43 13.78 4.28
CA ARG A 129 9.46 13.62 5.32
C ARG A 129 9.43 12.22 5.92
N SER A 130 8.23 11.71 6.13
CA SER A 130 7.97 10.34 6.54
C SER A 130 6.61 9.95 6.01
N VAL A 131 6.33 8.67 5.93
CA VAL A 131 5.03 8.18 5.47
C VAL A 131 4.55 7.04 6.36
N VAL A 132 3.27 7.12 6.72
CA VAL A 132 2.59 6.05 7.47
C VAL A 132 1.77 5.24 6.49
N VAL A 133 1.99 3.94 6.47
CA VAL A 133 1.31 3.00 5.57
C VAL A 133 0.69 1.86 6.35
N GLY A 134 -0.09 1.02 5.68
CA GLY A 134 -0.71 -0.14 6.31
C GLY A 134 0.31 -1.11 6.89
N GLY A 135 -0.13 -1.87 7.89
CA GLY A 135 0.68 -2.88 8.57
C GLY A 135 0.26 -4.33 8.28
N GLY A 136 -0.64 -4.53 7.32
CA GLY A 136 -1.15 -5.85 6.94
C GLY A 136 -2.47 -6.21 7.64
N SER A 137 -2.67 -5.74 8.85
CA SER A 137 -3.90 -5.91 9.64
C SER A 137 -4.53 -4.56 9.92
N ARG A 138 -5.69 -4.57 10.57
CA ARG A 138 -6.33 -3.33 11.01
C ARG A 138 -5.78 -2.83 12.35
N SER A 139 -4.87 -3.57 12.98
CA SER A 139 -4.36 -3.27 14.34
C SER A 139 -2.99 -2.59 14.34
N SER A 140 -2.38 -2.39 13.19
CA SER A 140 -1.07 -1.74 13.10
C SER A 140 -0.92 -0.90 11.84
N LYS A 141 -0.08 0.12 11.96
CA LYS A 141 0.41 0.93 10.84
C LYS A 141 1.93 0.99 10.93
N ILE A 142 2.57 1.39 9.85
CA ILE A 142 4.02 1.44 9.79
C ILE A 142 4.45 2.82 9.33
N ARG A 143 5.35 3.43 10.09
CA ARG A 143 6.00 4.68 9.67
C ARG A 143 7.39 4.37 9.17
N VAL A 144 7.72 4.84 7.97
CA VAL A 144 9.04 4.67 7.37
C VAL A 144 9.53 5.97 6.78
N ALA A 145 10.85 6.10 6.66
CA ALA A 145 11.44 7.10 5.78
C ALA A 145 11.13 6.67 4.33
N PRO A 146 10.72 7.58 3.45
CA PRO A 146 10.35 7.21 2.08
C PRO A 146 11.42 6.43 1.33
N GLU A 147 12.70 6.67 1.59
CA GLU A 147 13.80 5.94 0.94
C GLU A 147 13.74 4.43 1.16
N VAL A 148 13.19 3.97 2.29
CA VAL A 148 13.04 2.54 2.55
C VAL A 148 12.18 1.87 1.48
N LEU A 149 11.21 2.59 0.96
CA LEU A 149 10.29 2.09 -0.07
C LEU A 149 10.99 1.75 -1.40
N ARG A 150 12.13 2.39 -1.68
CA ARG A 150 12.89 2.11 -2.90
C ARG A 150 13.50 0.72 -2.92
N HIS A 151 13.61 0.08 -1.77
CA HIS A 151 14.24 -1.23 -1.64
C HIS A 151 13.23 -2.39 -1.71
N ILE A 152 11.94 -2.10 -1.86
CA ILE A 152 10.90 -3.13 -2.00
C ILE A 152 11.13 -3.91 -3.28
N PRO A 153 11.09 -5.27 -3.24
CA PRO A 153 11.21 -6.06 -4.46
C PRO A 153 10.12 -5.71 -5.47
N ASN A 154 10.50 -5.69 -6.75
CA ASN A 154 9.60 -5.40 -7.86
C ASN A 154 8.93 -4.01 -7.79
N VAL A 155 9.65 -3.03 -7.24
CA VAL A 155 9.14 -1.66 -7.09
C VAL A 155 9.53 -0.80 -8.30
N SER A 156 8.63 0.09 -8.68
CA SER A 156 8.91 1.16 -9.64
C SER A 156 8.31 2.45 -9.11
N VAL A 157 9.09 3.52 -9.15
CA VAL A 157 8.63 4.86 -8.79
C VAL A 157 8.09 5.53 -10.04
N ILE A 158 6.86 5.98 -10.00
CA ILE A 158 6.14 6.50 -11.17
C ILE A 158 5.78 7.96 -10.93
N GLU A 159 6.20 8.82 -11.84
CA GLU A 159 5.79 10.22 -11.83
C GLU A 159 4.37 10.31 -12.39
N GLY A 160 3.49 11.01 -11.68
CA GLY A 160 2.12 11.19 -12.14
C GLY A 160 1.22 9.96 -11.98
N LEU A 161 1.56 9.05 -11.05
CA LEU A 161 0.69 7.91 -10.75
C LEU A 161 -0.64 8.35 -10.14
N ALA A 162 -0.63 9.47 -9.42
CA ALA A 162 -1.79 10.03 -8.75
C ALA A 162 -1.88 11.53 -9.02
N PHE A 163 -3.06 12.09 -8.78
CA PHE A 163 -3.31 13.52 -8.90
C PHE A 163 -3.99 14.03 -7.63
N ALA A 164 -3.87 15.33 -7.36
CA ALA A 164 -4.49 15.96 -6.19
C ALA A 164 -6.02 15.91 -6.31
N TYR A 165 -6.70 15.83 -5.16
CA TYR A 165 -8.16 15.93 -5.10
C TYR A 165 -8.63 17.29 -5.57
#